data_c9e86b45c41def799db8ca9f6bf2e1f9
#
_entry.id   c9e86b45c41def799db8ca9f6bf2e1f9
#
_cell.length_a   1.000
_cell.length_b   1.000
_cell.length_c   1.000
_cell.angle_alpha   90.00
_cell.angle_beta   90.00
_cell.angle_gamma   90.00
#
_symmetry.space_group_name_H-M   'P 1'
#
loop_
_entity.id
_entity.type
_entity.pdbx_description
1 polymer ?
#
loop_
_entity_poly.entity_id
_entity_poly.type
_entity_poly.pdbx_seq_one_letter_code
_entity_poly.pdbx_strand_id
1 'polypeptide(L)'
;MIKLNFSRELRLLTPSQFKNVFEQPFRASTPEITILARKNNLEHPRLGLTVAKKHLKRAHDRNRIKRLVRESFRLSQHDLPSCDFVFVAKRGIGQLDNQTFLQTLDKLWARHIRLAQKSSSL
;
A
#
# COMPACT_ATOMS: atom_id res chain seq x y z
N MET A 1 26.04 -1.84 -1.74
CA MET A 1 24.96 -0.89 -2.10
C MET A 1 23.62 -1.58 -1.99
N ILE A 2 22.71 -1.01 -1.23
CA ILE A 2 21.36 -1.58 -1.07
C ILE A 2 20.53 -1.21 -2.30
N LYS A 3 20.00 -2.22 -2.97
CA LYS A 3 19.08 -1.99 -4.09
C LYS A 3 17.66 -1.83 -3.56
N LEU A 4 17.04 -0.70 -3.85
CA LEU A 4 15.62 -0.46 -3.55
C LEU A 4 14.82 -0.90 -4.77
N ASN A 5 14.42 -2.18 -4.83
CA ASN A 5 13.60 -2.68 -5.92
C ASN A 5 12.31 -3.30 -5.39
N PHE A 6 11.38 -3.56 -6.30
CA PHE A 6 10.09 -4.17 -5.96
C PHE A 6 10.08 -5.58 -6.54
N SER A 7 10.83 -6.47 -5.89
CA SER A 7 10.95 -7.86 -6.29
C SER A 7 9.67 -8.66 -6.00
N ARG A 8 9.62 -9.88 -6.54
CA ARG A 8 8.49 -10.79 -6.31
C ARG A 8 8.25 -11.05 -4.82
N GLU A 9 9.29 -11.07 -4.00
CA GLU A 9 9.20 -11.30 -2.57
C GLU A 9 8.43 -10.20 -1.84
N LEU A 10 8.38 -9.00 -2.41
CA LEU A 10 7.70 -7.85 -1.83
C LEU A 10 6.27 -7.69 -2.33
N ARG A 11 5.73 -8.69 -3.04
CA ARG A 11 4.39 -8.64 -3.62
C ARG A 11 3.46 -9.66 -2.99
N LEU A 12 2.21 -9.28 -2.80
CA LEU A 12 1.15 -10.24 -2.51
C LEU A 12 0.75 -10.89 -3.83
N LEU A 13 0.79 -12.21 -3.91
CA LEU A 13 0.68 -12.95 -5.17
C LEU A 13 -0.58 -13.80 -5.27
N THR A 14 -1.22 -14.17 -4.14
CA THR A 14 -2.35 -15.10 -4.15
C THR A 14 -3.59 -14.47 -3.53
N PRO A 15 -4.79 -14.93 -3.94
CA PRO A 15 -6.03 -14.45 -3.32
C PRO A 15 -6.08 -14.65 -1.81
N SER A 16 -5.51 -15.75 -1.29
CA SER A 16 -5.51 -16.01 0.15
C SER A 16 -4.66 -15.00 0.91
N GLN A 17 -3.57 -14.49 0.33
CA GLN A 17 -2.75 -13.45 0.94
C GLN A 17 -3.54 -12.14 1.08
N PHE A 18 -4.29 -11.76 0.04
CA PHE A 18 -5.17 -10.59 0.10
C PHE A 18 -6.28 -10.78 1.12
N LYS A 19 -6.92 -11.94 1.11
CA LYS A 19 -8.02 -12.26 2.05
C LYS A 19 -7.56 -12.11 3.49
N ASN A 20 -6.37 -12.59 3.80
CA ASN A 20 -5.79 -12.48 5.14
C ASN A 20 -5.75 -11.03 5.62
N VAL A 21 -5.33 -10.11 4.76
CA VAL A 21 -5.27 -8.69 5.10
C VAL A 21 -6.68 -8.12 5.31
N PHE A 22 -7.64 -8.51 4.47
CA PHE A 22 -9.00 -8.00 4.56
C PHE A 22 -9.75 -8.46 5.83
N GLU A 23 -9.34 -9.55 6.45
CA GLU A 23 -10.06 -10.10 7.62
C GLU A 23 -9.94 -9.24 8.88
N GLN A 24 -8.73 -8.80 9.23
CA GLN A 24 -8.51 -8.00 10.44
C GLN A 24 -7.39 -6.99 10.22
N PRO A 25 -7.59 -5.98 9.38
CA PRO A 25 -6.51 -5.04 9.07
C PRO A 25 -6.44 -3.89 10.04
N PHE A 26 -5.23 -3.35 10.21
CA PHE A 26 -5.07 -1.94 10.56
C PHE A 26 -5.41 -1.12 9.32
N ARG A 27 -6.07 0.00 9.51
CA ARG A 27 -6.57 0.79 8.39
C ARG A 27 -6.10 2.26 8.50
N ALA A 28 -5.56 2.77 7.39
CA ALA A 28 -5.30 4.20 7.23
C ALA A 28 -5.97 4.66 5.95
N SER A 29 -6.78 5.70 6.01
CA SER A 29 -7.63 6.11 4.89
C SER A 29 -7.65 7.61 4.67
N THR A 30 -7.83 7.98 3.40
CA THR A 30 -8.29 9.30 2.96
C THR A 30 -9.54 9.08 2.13
N PRO A 31 -10.24 10.14 1.66
CA PRO A 31 -11.41 9.94 0.80
C PRO A 31 -11.12 9.14 -0.47
N GLU A 32 -9.90 9.23 -1.02
CA GLU A 32 -9.54 8.60 -2.31
C GLU A 32 -8.77 7.30 -2.17
N ILE A 33 -8.17 7.02 -1.00
CA ILE A 33 -7.26 5.89 -0.82
C ILE A 33 -7.48 5.24 0.55
N THR A 34 -7.44 3.91 0.59
CA THR A 34 -7.31 3.17 1.85
C THR A 34 -6.09 2.25 1.73
N ILE A 35 -5.25 2.22 2.77
CA ILE A 35 -4.18 1.24 2.88
C ILE A 35 -4.47 0.37 4.10
N LEU A 36 -4.64 -0.92 3.84
CA LEU A 36 -4.86 -1.93 4.88
C LEU A 36 -3.54 -2.60 5.19
N ALA A 37 -3.32 -2.97 6.45
CA ALA A 37 -2.07 -3.62 6.86
C ALA A 37 -2.35 -4.69 7.89
N ARG A 38 -1.63 -5.80 7.81
CA ARG A 38 -1.66 -6.88 8.79
C ARG A 38 -0.27 -7.48 8.95
N LYS A 39 0.15 -7.75 10.19
CA LYS A 39 1.44 -8.38 10.46
C LYS A 39 1.58 -9.68 9.69
N ASN A 40 2.73 -9.92 9.07
CA ASN A 40 2.93 -11.09 8.21
C ASN A 40 3.94 -12.11 8.76
N ASN A 41 4.57 -11.82 9.89
CA ASN A 41 5.60 -12.67 10.51
C ASN A 41 6.81 -12.93 9.60
N LEU A 42 7.02 -12.08 8.60
CA LEU A 42 8.19 -12.09 7.73
C LEU A 42 9.17 -11.01 8.20
N GLU A 43 10.32 -10.94 7.56
CA GLU A 43 11.33 -9.93 7.88
C GLU A 43 11.24 -8.70 6.98
N HIS A 44 10.19 -8.60 6.16
CA HIS A 44 10.01 -7.51 5.20
C HIS A 44 8.54 -7.27 4.92
N PRO A 45 8.17 -6.04 4.50
CA PRO A 45 6.79 -5.78 4.09
C PRO A 45 6.50 -6.37 2.71
N ARG A 46 5.22 -6.57 2.42
CA ARG A 46 4.74 -6.95 1.10
C ARG A 46 3.58 -6.03 0.69
N LEU A 47 3.39 -5.85 -0.61
CA LEU A 47 2.37 -4.94 -1.15
C LEU A 47 1.47 -5.65 -2.16
N GLY A 48 0.16 -5.49 -1.98
CA GLY A 48 -0.85 -5.85 -2.97
C GLY A 48 -1.61 -4.60 -3.42
N LEU A 49 -2.09 -4.62 -4.66
CA LEU A 49 -2.78 -3.49 -5.26
C LEU A 49 -4.18 -3.89 -5.71
N THR A 50 -5.19 -3.10 -5.33
CA THR A 50 -6.53 -3.23 -5.87
C THR A 50 -6.96 -1.89 -6.46
N VAL A 51 -7.06 -1.85 -7.78
CA VAL A 51 -7.46 -0.64 -8.52
C VAL A 51 -8.60 -1.04 -9.44
N ALA A 52 -9.83 -0.89 -8.98
CA ALA A 52 -11.02 -1.35 -9.68
C ALA A 52 -11.35 -0.46 -10.88
N LYS A 53 -11.85 -1.08 -11.96
CA LYS A 53 -12.28 -0.39 -13.17
C LYS A 53 -13.39 0.64 -12.91
N LYS A 54 -14.23 0.40 -11.91
CA LYS A 54 -15.33 1.33 -11.58
C LYS A 54 -14.84 2.70 -11.13
N HIS A 55 -13.61 2.79 -10.60
CA HIS A 55 -13.02 4.04 -10.14
C HIS A 55 -12.09 4.67 -11.19
N LEU A 56 -11.48 3.85 -12.05
CA LEU A 56 -10.59 4.28 -13.12
C LEU A 56 -10.83 3.39 -14.33
N LYS A 57 -11.64 3.88 -15.28
CA LYS A 57 -12.09 3.09 -16.43
C LYS A 57 -10.96 2.78 -17.41
N ARG A 58 -10.00 3.70 -17.59
CA ARG A 58 -8.92 3.54 -18.55
C ARG A 58 -7.77 2.74 -17.94
N ALA A 59 -7.28 1.74 -18.68
CA ALA A 59 -6.13 0.95 -18.26
C ALA A 59 -4.89 1.81 -18.02
N HIS A 60 -4.70 2.82 -18.87
CA HIS A 60 -3.62 3.81 -18.76
C HIS A 60 -3.62 4.50 -17.39
N ASP A 61 -4.78 4.93 -16.91
CA ASP A 61 -4.89 5.59 -15.60
C ASP A 61 -4.63 4.62 -14.46
N ARG A 62 -5.14 3.40 -14.56
CA ARG A 62 -4.88 2.37 -13.55
C ARG A 62 -3.40 2.03 -13.48
N ASN A 63 -2.73 1.94 -14.63
CA ASN A 63 -1.29 1.64 -14.67
C ASN A 63 -0.47 2.76 -14.05
N ARG A 64 -0.87 4.03 -14.26
CA ARG A 64 -0.22 5.18 -13.62
C ARG A 64 -0.30 5.07 -12.09
N ILE A 65 -1.48 4.80 -11.56
CA ILE A 65 -1.68 4.67 -10.12
C ILE A 65 -0.85 3.52 -9.56
N LYS A 66 -0.89 2.35 -10.20
CA LYS A 66 -0.11 1.19 -9.75
C LYS A 66 1.38 1.49 -9.72
N ARG A 67 1.90 2.16 -10.76
CA ARG A 67 3.31 2.53 -10.84
C ARG A 67 3.70 3.47 -9.70
N LEU A 68 2.88 4.48 -9.41
CA LEU A 68 3.17 5.44 -8.35
C LEU A 68 3.16 4.78 -6.97
N VAL A 69 2.22 3.87 -6.72
CA VAL A 69 2.16 3.15 -5.44
C VAL A 69 3.38 2.24 -5.28
N ARG A 70 3.75 1.50 -6.32
CA ARG A 70 4.94 0.63 -6.26
C ARG A 70 6.21 1.44 -6.02
N GLU A 71 6.34 2.58 -6.67
CA GLU A 71 7.49 3.47 -6.50
C GLU A 71 7.56 4.00 -5.08
N SER A 72 6.44 4.50 -4.55
CA SER A 72 6.36 5.00 -3.19
C SER A 72 6.69 3.90 -2.16
N PHE A 73 6.12 2.70 -2.33
CA PHE A 73 6.40 1.55 -1.47
C PHE A 73 7.88 1.16 -1.54
N ARG A 74 8.43 1.09 -2.75
CA ARG A 74 9.83 0.74 -2.95
C ARG A 74 10.76 1.67 -2.17
N LEU A 75 10.50 2.95 -2.22
CA LEU A 75 11.32 3.94 -1.52
C LEU A 75 11.14 3.92 -0.01
N SER A 76 9.99 3.46 0.48
CA SER A 76 9.67 3.43 1.91
C SER A 76 9.87 2.06 2.55
N GLN A 77 10.22 1.03 1.79
CA GLN A 77 10.18 -0.36 2.25
C GLN A 77 11.02 -0.64 3.49
N HIS A 78 12.14 0.06 3.66
CA HIS A 78 13.01 -0.17 4.81
C HIS A 78 12.50 0.50 6.09
N ASP A 79 11.59 1.45 5.98
CA ASP A 79 10.99 2.12 7.13
C ASP A 79 9.67 1.49 7.52
N LEU A 80 9.07 0.69 6.65
CA LEU A 80 7.78 0.08 6.90
C LEU A 80 7.90 -1.15 7.80
N PRO A 81 6.90 -1.38 8.67
CA PRO A 81 6.89 -2.60 9.48
C PRO A 81 6.69 -3.85 8.62
N SER A 82 7.02 -5.02 9.19
CA SER A 82 6.84 -6.31 8.52
C SER A 82 5.36 -6.67 8.48
N CYS A 83 4.64 -6.07 7.56
CA CYS A 83 3.22 -6.26 7.35
C CYS A 83 2.94 -6.55 5.88
N ASP A 84 1.80 -7.18 5.62
CA ASP A 84 1.21 -7.22 4.30
C ASP A 84 0.32 -6.00 4.15
N PHE A 85 0.62 -5.16 3.16
CA PHE A 85 -0.14 -3.96 2.87
C PHE A 85 -0.99 -4.17 1.63
N VAL A 86 -2.25 -3.71 1.66
CA VAL A 86 -3.11 -3.70 0.48
C VAL A 86 -3.55 -2.26 0.23
N PHE A 87 -3.16 -1.75 -0.94
CA PHE A 87 -3.62 -0.45 -1.43
C PHE A 87 -4.97 -0.63 -2.10
N VAL A 88 -5.94 0.17 -1.69
CA VAL A 88 -7.30 0.15 -2.25
C VAL A 88 -7.63 1.52 -2.81
N ALA A 89 -7.81 1.60 -4.13
CA ALA A 89 -8.24 2.82 -4.80
C ALA A 89 -9.74 3.02 -4.55
N LYS A 90 -10.12 4.27 -4.23
CA LYS A 90 -11.51 4.63 -4.01
C LYS A 90 -11.94 5.71 -5.02
N ARG A 91 -13.21 6.10 -4.94
CA ARG A 91 -13.78 7.11 -5.82
C ARG A 91 -12.97 8.41 -5.75
N GLY A 92 -12.76 9.04 -6.90
CA GLY A 92 -12.06 10.32 -6.97
C GLY A 92 -10.54 10.22 -7.10
N ILE A 93 -9.99 9.02 -7.04
CA ILE A 93 -8.52 8.85 -7.08
C ILE A 93 -7.90 9.38 -8.37
N GLY A 94 -8.63 9.31 -9.49
CA GLY A 94 -8.14 9.79 -10.78
C GLY A 94 -7.95 11.30 -10.86
N GLN A 95 -8.52 12.05 -9.93
CA GLN A 95 -8.43 13.50 -9.90
C GLN A 95 -7.19 14.02 -9.18
N LEU A 96 -6.48 13.14 -8.47
CA LEU A 96 -5.26 13.52 -7.79
C LEU A 96 -4.10 13.61 -8.78
N ASP A 97 -3.36 14.72 -8.74
CA ASP A 97 -2.12 14.80 -9.51
C ASP A 97 -1.04 13.94 -8.86
N ASN A 98 0.07 13.72 -9.56
CA ASN A 98 1.12 12.84 -9.08
C ASN A 98 1.72 13.32 -7.76
N GLN A 99 1.96 14.62 -7.63
CA GLN A 99 2.56 15.18 -6.43
C GLN A 99 1.66 15.01 -5.20
N THR A 100 0.39 15.37 -5.34
CA THR A 100 -0.61 15.22 -4.26
C THR A 100 -0.79 13.76 -3.90
N PHE A 101 -0.82 12.89 -4.89
CA PHE A 101 -0.95 11.45 -4.71
C PHE A 101 0.21 10.89 -3.89
N LEU A 102 1.45 11.23 -4.27
CA LEU A 102 2.63 10.75 -3.56
C LEU A 102 2.72 11.30 -2.13
N GLN A 103 2.35 12.56 -1.93
CA GLN A 103 2.28 13.15 -0.59
C GLN A 103 1.26 12.44 0.29
N THR A 104 0.12 12.08 -0.28
CA THR A 104 -0.93 11.34 0.43
C THR A 104 -0.43 9.95 0.83
N LEU A 105 0.26 9.25 -0.07
CA LEU A 105 0.85 7.96 0.25
C LEU A 105 1.87 8.07 1.38
N ASP A 106 2.72 9.08 1.37
CA ASP A 106 3.70 9.28 2.43
C ASP A 106 3.04 9.43 3.79
N LYS A 107 1.93 10.18 3.86
CA LYS A 107 1.16 10.32 5.09
C LYS A 107 0.56 9.00 5.55
N LEU A 108 0.05 8.20 4.63
CA LEU A 108 -0.55 6.91 4.96
C LEU A 108 0.50 5.90 5.42
N TRP A 109 1.68 5.86 4.78
CA TRP A 109 2.78 5.02 5.24
C TRP A 109 3.22 5.43 6.65
N ALA A 110 3.38 6.72 6.90
CA ALA A 110 3.77 7.23 8.23
C ALA A 110 2.75 6.82 9.29
N ARG A 111 1.48 6.85 8.95
CA ARG A 111 0.41 6.45 9.87
C ARG A 111 0.49 4.97 10.21
N HIS A 112 0.78 4.11 9.24
CA HIS A 112 0.96 2.68 9.49
C HIS A 112 2.20 2.39 10.34
N ILE A 113 3.27 3.14 10.15
CA ILE A 113 4.46 3.02 10.99
C ILE A 113 4.09 3.32 12.45
N ARG A 114 3.33 4.38 12.71
CA ARG A 114 2.89 4.71 14.06
C ARG A 114 1.95 3.66 14.65
N LEU A 115 1.02 3.14 13.85
CA LEU A 115 0.09 2.09 14.30
C LEU A 115 0.84 0.83 14.71
N ALA A 116 1.86 0.44 13.95
CA ALA A 116 2.68 -0.72 14.26
C ALA A 116 3.47 -0.52 15.55
N GLN A 117 4.00 0.68 15.78
CA GLN A 117 4.72 1.01 17.01
C GLN A 117 3.81 0.92 18.23
N LYS A 118 2.59 1.43 18.15
CA LYS A 118 1.60 1.31 19.24
C LYS A 118 1.27 -0.14 19.54
N SER A 119 1.08 -0.95 18.51
CA SER A 119 0.80 -2.37 18.64
C SER A 119 1.94 -3.11 19.33
N SER A 120 3.19 -2.72 19.08
CA SER A 120 4.38 -3.35 19.65
C SER A 120 4.62 -2.95 21.10
N SER A 121 4.10 -1.81 21.55
CA SER A 121 4.31 -1.33 22.93
C SER A 121 3.30 -1.87 23.94
N LEU A 122 2.41 -2.72 23.48
CA LEU A 122 1.45 -3.42 24.35
C LEU A 122 2.00 -4.82 24.77
#